data_e924df66de8cdccfb3d3494209dd1c83
#
_entry.id   e924df66de8cdccfb3d3494209dd1c83
#
_cell.length_a   1.000
_cell.length_b   1.000
_cell.length_c   1.000
_cell.angle_alpha   90.00
_cell.angle_beta   90.00
_cell.angle_gamma   90.00
#
_symmetry.space_group_name_H-M   'P 1'
#
loop_
_entity.id
_entity.type
_entity.pdbx_description
1 polymer ?
#
loop_
_entity_poly.entity_id
_entity_poly.type
_entity_poly.pdbx_seq_one_letter_code
_entity_poly.pdbx_strand_id
1 'polypeptide(L)'
;MEVIITEGAETLIQIKGRLDTNSSPQFEKAMAPILQGPTKQVRVDCSRLAYISSSGLRMFLMLQKNISQKKGSLRLCGLNDSIKEVFAITGFAAIFTIE
;
A
#
# COMPACT_ATOMS: atom_id res chain seq x y z
N MET A 1 -11.52 8.86 -0.03
CA MET A 1 -10.13 8.41 -0.30
C MET A 1 -9.74 8.75 -1.73
N GLU A 2 -8.51 9.14 -1.92
CA GLU A 2 -7.98 9.43 -3.26
C GLU A 2 -6.72 8.59 -3.48
N VAL A 3 -6.58 8.01 -4.66
CA VAL A 3 -5.40 7.23 -5.05
C VAL A 3 -4.85 7.80 -6.34
N ILE A 4 -3.57 8.16 -6.33
CA ILE A 4 -2.87 8.69 -7.50
C ILE A 4 -1.72 7.73 -7.81
N ILE A 5 -1.67 7.23 -9.03
CA ILE A 5 -0.63 6.30 -9.48
C ILE A 5 0.20 7.00 -10.55
N THR A 6 1.49 7.10 -10.31
CA THR A 6 2.44 7.66 -11.27
C THR A 6 3.40 6.56 -11.69
N GLU A 7 3.39 6.20 -12.96
CA GLU A 7 4.25 5.16 -13.49
C GLU A 7 5.61 5.72 -13.88
N GLY A 8 6.65 4.88 -13.76
CA GLY A 8 8.02 5.24 -14.08
C GLY A 8 8.92 4.05 -13.82
N ALA A 9 10.22 4.28 -13.69
CA ALA A 9 11.17 3.23 -13.30
C ALA A 9 10.74 2.59 -11.97
N GLU A 10 10.17 3.40 -11.08
CA GLU A 10 9.49 2.97 -9.88
C GLU A 10 8.07 3.54 -9.93
N THR A 11 7.07 2.69 -9.74
CA THR A 11 5.68 3.13 -9.70
C THR A 11 5.38 3.71 -8.32
N LEU A 12 4.90 4.96 -8.30
CA LEU A 12 4.52 5.65 -7.07
C LEU A 12 3.01 5.60 -6.90
N ILE A 13 2.57 5.09 -5.75
CA ILE A 13 1.16 5.07 -5.35
C ILE A 13 0.99 6.04 -4.19
N GLN A 14 0.20 7.09 -4.39
CA GLN A 14 -0.10 8.05 -3.34
C GLN A 14 -1.53 7.84 -2.87
N ILE A 15 -1.71 7.70 -1.56
CA ILE A 15 -3.02 7.46 -0.95
C ILE A 15 -3.34 8.63 -0.03
N LYS A 16 -4.52 9.22 -0.21
CA LYS A 16 -4.98 10.32 0.62
C LYS A 16 -6.30 9.98 1.28
N GLY A 17 -6.40 10.23 2.58
CA GLY A 17 -7.62 10.07 3.35
C GLY A 17 -7.66 8.77 4.14
N ARG A 18 -8.79 8.10 4.13
CA ARG A 18 -9.03 6.91 4.97
C ARG A 18 -9.14 5.66 4.09
N LEU A 19 -8.31 4.67 4.38
CA LEU A 19 -8.41 3.36 3.75
C LEU A 19 -9.10 2.43 4.75
N ASP A 20 -10.41 2.33 4.63
CA ASP A 20 -11.27 1.58 5.53
C ASP A 20 -12.11 0.56 4.75
N THR A 21 -13.07 -0.08 5.42
CA THR A 21 -13.92 -1.09 4.80
C THR A 21 -14.71 -0.53 3.61
N ASN A 22 -15.13 0.75 3.69
CA ASN A 22 -15.92 1.38 2.63
C ASN A 22 -15.07 1.74 1.41
N SER A 23 -13.81 2.12 1.61
CA SER A 23 -12.92 2.54 0.52
C SER A 23 -12.01 1.43 0.01
N SER A 24 -11.90 0.30 0.72
CA SER A 24 -11.05 -0.81 0.28
C SER A 24 -11.39 -1.32 -1.12
N PRO A 25 -12.67 -1.46 -1.52
CA PRO A 25 -12.99 -1.87 -2.89
C PRO A 25 -12.48 -0.89 -3.94
N GLN A 26 -12.52 0.41 -3.65
CA GLN A 26 -11.98 1.43 -4.55
C GLN A 26 -10.47 1.27 -4.70
N PHE A 27 -9.77 1.03 -3.59
CA PHE A 27 -8.32 0.81 -3.61
C PHE A 27 -7.96 -0.45 -4.39
N GLU A 28 -8.68 -1.54 -4.15
CA GLU A 28 -8.47 -2.80 -4.87
C GLU A 28 -8.62 -2.61 -6.37
N LYS A 29 -9.66 -1.90 -6.78
CA LYS A 29 -9.89 -1.60 -8.20
C LYS A 29 -8.75 -0.77 -8.79
N ALA A 30 -8.27 0.22 -8.03
CA ALA A 30 -7.16 1.07 -8.47
C ALA A 30 -5.86 0.27 -8.60
N MET A 31 -5.67 -0.78 -7.78
CA MET A 31 -4.47 -1.62 -7.81
C MET A 31 -4.52 -2.69 -8.91
N ALA A 32 -5.68 -2.97 -9.48
CA ALA A 32 -5.82 -4.06 -10.46
C ALA A 32 -4.81 -4.00 -11.60
N PRO A 33 -4.53 -2.86 -12.24
CA PRO A 33 -3.53 -2.80 -13.31
C PRO A 33 -2.13 -3.17 -12.83
N ILE A 34 -1.78 -2.82 -11.59
CA ILE A 34 -0.49 -3.15 -11.00
C ILE A 34 -0.42 -4.64 -10.71
N LEU A 35 -1.48 -5.20 -10.12
CA LEU A 35 -1.53 -6.61 -9.76
C LEU A 35 -1.47 -7.52 -10.99
N GLN A 36 -2.10 -7.11 -12.08
CA GLN A 36 -2.18 -7.91 -13.31
C GLN A 36 -1.04 -7.64 -14.28
N GLY A 37 -0.31 -6.57 -14.09
CA GLY A 37 0.73 -6.13 -15.01
C GLY A 37 2.14 -6.57 -14.59
N PRO A 38 3.16 -6.10 -15.31
CA PRO A 38 4.56 -6.47 -15.04
C PRO A 38 5.24 -5.60 -14.00
N THR A 39 4.55 -4.66 -13.37
CA THR A 39 5.12 -3.73 -12.40
C THR A 39 5.76 -4.48 -11.23
N LYS A 40 7.03 -4.18 -10.95
CA LYS A 40 7.82 -4.84 -9.90
C LYS A 40 8.37 -3.88 -8.87
N GLN A 41 8.57 -2.62 -9.21
CA GLN A 41 9.16 -1.63 -8.29
C GLN A 41 8.08 -0.65 -7.90
N VAL A 42 7.64 -0.73 -6.64
CA VAL A 42 6.52 0.06 -6.14
C VAL A 42 6.91 0.77 -4.85
N ARG A 43 6.57 2.05 -4.78
CA ARG A 43 6.63 2.83 -3.56
C ARG A 43 5.22 3.32 -3.24
N VAL A 44 4.76 3.11 -2.03
CA VAL A 44 3.48 3.61 -1.56
C VAL A 44 3.73 4.79 -0.64
N ASP A 45 3.32 5.98 -1.06
CA ASP A 45 3.43 7.19 -0.27
C ASP A 45 2.18 7.33 0.59
N CYS A 46 2.35 7.13 1.89
CA CYS A 46 1.27 7.17 2.87
C CYS A 46 1.27 8.48 3.67
N SER A 47 1.98 9.51 3.19
CA SER A 47 2.10 10.77 3.94
C SER A 47 0.77 11.48 4.15
N ARG A 48 -0.21 11.20 3.30
CA ARG A 48 -1.57 11.77 3.40
C ARG A 48 -2.61 10.72 3.78
N LEU A 49 -2.18 9.51 4.10
CA LEU A 49 -3.07 8.47 4.61
C LEU A 49 -3.34 8.75 6.08
N ALA A 50 -4.60 9.03 6.40
CA ALA A 50 -5.02 9.43 7.75
C ALA A 50 -5.37 8.22 8.63
N TYR A 51 -5.83 7.13 8.02
CA TYR A 51 -6.33 5.98 8.76
C TYR A 51 -6.29 4.74 7.88
N ILE A 52 -6.00 3.59 8.50
CA ILE A 52 -6.07 2.30 7.82
C ILE A 52 -6.81 1.29 8.70
N SER A 53 -7.78 0.59 8.12
CA SER A 53 -8.52 -0.49 8.78
C SER A 53 -7.88 -1.83 8.54
N SER A 54 -8.40 -2.89 9.18
CA SER A 54 -7.96 -4.26 8.91
C SER A 54 -8.18 -4.64 7.44
N SER A 55 -9.25 -4.16 6.82
CA SER A 55 -9.49 -4.36 5.38
C SER A 55 -8.42 -3.69 4.55
N GLY A 56 -8.00 -2.48 4.93
CA GLY A 56 -6.93 -1.76 4.25
C GLY A 56 -5.58 -2.47 4.40
N LEU A 57 -5.27 -2.96 5.59
CA LEU A 57 -4.05 -3.74 5.82
C LEU A 57 -4.03 -5.00 4.95
N ARG A 58 -5.18 -5.64 4.78
CA ARG A 58 -5.29 -6.81 3.92
C ARG A 58 -4.99 -6.47 2.46
N MET A 59 -5.43 -5.30 2.00
CA MET A 59 -5.13 -4.83 0.65
C MET A 59 -3.63 -4.60 0.47
N PHE A 60 -2.98 -4.01 1.46
CA PHE A 60 -1.53 -3.82 1.44
C PHE A 60 -0.81 -5.17 1.41
N LEU A 61 -1.27 -6.14 2.19
CA LEU A 61 -0.68 -7.48 2.21
C LEU A 61 -0.82 -8.17 0.85
N MET A 62 -1.98 -8.02 0.21
CA MET A 62 -2.22 -8.57 -1.12
C MET A 62 -1.24 -7.96 -2.14
N LEU A 63 -1.04 -6.66 -2.08
CA LEU A 63 -0.09 -5.96 -2.95
C LEU A 63 1.34 -6.46 -2.71
N GLN A 64 1.74 -6.58 -1.43
CA GLN A 64 3.07 -7.07 -1.07
C GLN A 64 3.32 -8.48 -1.61
N LYS A 65 2.36 -9.37 -1.44
CA LYS A 65 2.48 -10.75 -1.94
C LYS A 65 2.62 -10.78 -3.45
N ASN A 66 1.82 -9.99 -4.14
CA ASN A 66 1.86 -9.93 -5.60
C ASN A 66 3.23 -9.46 -6.10
N ILE A 67 3.74 -8.37 -5.53
CA ILE A 67 5.04 -7.81 -5.92
C ILE A 67 6.17 -8.78 -5.58
N SER A 68 6.11 -9.44 -4.42
CA SER A 68 7.11 -10.45 -4.03
C SER A 68 7.13 -11.64 -4.98
N GLN A 69 5.97 -12.09 -5.43
CA GLN A 69 5.87 -13.20 -6.38
C GLN A 69 6.50 -12.86 -7.73
N LYS A 70 6.48 -11.60 -8.10
CA LYS A 70 7.15 -11.09 -9.31
C LYS A 70 8.63 -10.86 -9.10
N LYS A 71 9.14 -11.11 -7.89
CA LYS A 71 10.53 -10.82 -7.50
C LYS A 71 10.81 -9.31 -7.53
N GLY A 72 9.80 -8.52 -7.20
CA GLY A 72 9.90 -7.07 -7.15
C GLY A 72 10.14 -6.56 -5.74
N SER A 73 10.00 -5.26 -5.57
CA SER A 73 10.23 -4.55 -4.33
C SER A 73 9.08 -3.59 -4.07
N LEU A 74 8.52 -3.64 -2.87
CA LEU A 74 7.48 -2.74 -2.40
C LEU A 74 7.99 -2.01 -1.17
N ARG A 75 7.93 -0.69 -1.18
CA ARG A 75 8.33 0.14 -0.04
C ARG A 75 7.19 1.05 0.37
N LEU A 76 7.00 1.20 1.67
CA LEU A 76 6.03 2.13 2.25
C LEU A 76 6.78 3.33 2.82
N CYS A 77 6.28 4.53 2.60
CA CYS A 77 6.90 5.73 3.18
C CYS A 77 5.83 6.69 3.70
N GLY A 78 6.23 7.57 4.60
CA GLY A 78 5.36 8.63 5.10
C GLY A 78 4.28 8.19 6.08
N LEU A 79 4.36 7.00 6.65
CA LEU A 79 3.37 6.54 7.63
C LEU A 79 3.38 7.45 8.86
N ASN A 80 2.19 7.90 9.29
CA ASN A 80 2.09 8.63 10.55
C ASN A 80 2.26 7.68 11.73
N ASP A 81 2.45 8.25 12.95
CA ASP A 81 2.76 7.46 14.13
C ASP A 81 1.64 6.46 14.47
N SER A 82 0.38 6.85 14.31
CA SER A 82 -0.76 5.98 14.58
C SER A 82 -0.77 4.76 13.66
N ILE A 83 -0.49 4.96 12.39
CA ILE A 83 -0.46 3.86 11.41
C ILE A 83 0.78 2.98 11.64
N LYS A 84 1.93 3.57 11.95
CA LYS A 84 3.13 2.81 12.31
C LYS A 84 2.85 1.89 13.50
N GLU A 85 2.12 2.39 14.49
CA GLU A 85 1.75 1.59 15.66
C GLU A 85 0.87 0.41 15.27
N VAL A 86 -0.10 0.61 14.37
CA VAL A 86 -0.93 -0.47 13.87
C VAL A 86 -0.08 -1.55 13.19
N PHE A 87 0.88 -1.14 12.37
CA PHE A 87 1.79 -2.08 11.72
C PHE A 87 2.63 -2.86 12.75
N ALA A 88 3.10 -2.18 13.79
CA ALA A 88 3.89 -2.80 14.86
C ALA A 88 3.05 -3.82 15.64
N ILE A 89 1.85 -3.44 16.06
CA ILE A 89 0.98 -4.28 16.88
C ILE A 89 0.52 -5.52 16.11
N THR A 90 0.24 -5.40 14.82
CA THR A 90 -0.23 -6.50 13.99
C THR A 90 0.90 -7.41 13.51
N GLY A 91 2.16 -7.02 13.71
CA GLY A 91 3.31 -7.73 13.17
C GLY A 91 3.59 -7.42 11.71
N PHE A 92 2.80 -6.57 11.08
CA PHE A 92 2.96 -6.25 9.66
C PHE A 92 4.26 -5.46 9.39
N ALA A 93 4.79 -4.76 10.41
CA ALA A 93 6.06 -4.04 10.25
C ALA A 93 7.21 -4.98 9.85
N ALA A 94 7.14 -6.26 10.22
CA ALA A 94 8.15 -7.25 9.85
C ALA A 94 8.00 -7.74 8.40
N ILE A 95 6.82 -7.54 7.80
CA ILE A 95 6.50 -8.01 6.45
C ILE A 95 6.87 -6.96 5.41
N PHE A 96 6.69 -5.68 5.75
CA PHE A 96 6.87 -4.57 4.82
C PHE A 96 8.21 -3.88 5.02
N THR A 97 8.76 -3.34 3.92
CA THR A 97 9.88 -2.42 3.99
C THR A 97 9.31 -1.02 4.22
N ILE A 98 9.54 -0.46 5.39
CA ILE A 98 9.02 0.85 5.79
C ILE A 98 10.19 1.83 5.85
N GLU A 99 10.05 2.91 5.11
CA GLU A 99 11.03 4.00 5.09
C GLU A 99 10.67 5.10 6.06
#